data_cc1de75ecc816a70a110aea97d1bcaee
#
_entry.id   cc1de75ecc816a70a110aea97d1bcaee
#
_cell.length_a   1.000
_cell.length_b   1.000
_cell.length_c   1.000
_cell.angle_alpha   90.00
_cell.angle_beta   90.00
_cell.angle_gamma   90.00
#
_symmetry.space_group_name_H-M   'P 1'
#
loop_
_entity.id
_entity.type
_entity.pdbx_description
1 polymer ?
#
loop_
_entity_poly.entity_id
_entity_poly.type
_entity_poly.pdbx_seq_one_letter_code
_entity_poly.pdbx_strand_id
1 'polypeptide(L)'
;MAPAVILLTSFSAEEKQKRKRPMPVVSPIIHKNGDVTFRIKAPNAVQVSVSGEMIQGRPVGMERGENDIWSVTLESVDPGIYGYSLNVDGLKILDPGNPSSKPMRTPKTSILYLPGDHVFDFKDVPHGTVHLHGYHSKPIDRYREVRVYTPPGYETSTDHFPLLVLQHGHSDGGETWTTYGKAHWILDNLIAEGKANPMIVLMADGHPIPESFGNGRSPENTDELRTDLIEAAIPLVEELYRVKPGRLNRAIAGLSMGGLHSLTIGLNELNTFASIGAFSAATPELEAISEALSSPSQTND
;
A
#
# COMPACT_ATOMS: atom_id res chain seq x y z
N MET A 1 -8.20 -61.41 14.77
CA MET A 1 -8.57 -60.18 14.06
C MET A 1 -10.06 -59.98 14.24
N ALA A 2 -10.47 -59.02 15.05
CA ALA A 2 -11.87 -58.68 15.28
C ALA A 2 -12.31 -57.61 14.26
N PRO A 3 -13.51 -57.72 13.64
CA PRO A 3 -13.98 -56.74 12.69
C PRO A 3 -14.42 -55.44 13.41
N ALA A 4 -13.97 -54.31 12.92
CA ALA A 4 -14.41 -53.00 13.36
C ALA A 4 -15.85 -52.76 12.87
N VAL A 5 -16.79 -52.61 13.81
CA VAL A 5 -18.16 -52.19 13.50
C VAL A 5 -18.20 -50.68 13.37
N ILE A 6 -18.41 -50.19 12.15
CA ILE A 6 -18.67 -48.76 11.89
C ILE A 6 -20.16 -48.52 12.15
N LEU A 7 -20.50 -47.86 13.25
CA LEU A 7 -21.84 -47.33 13.50
C LEU A 7 -22.06 -46.07 12.62
N LEU A 8 -22.77 -46.25 11.51
CA LEU A 8 -23.37 -45.17 10.75
C LEU A 8 -24.65 -44.71 11.45
N THR A 9 -24.56 -43.60 12.23
CA THR A 9 -25.77 -42.93 12.72
C THR A 9 -26.41 -42.18 11.55
N SER A 10 -27.58 -42.65 11.15
CA SER A 10 -28.45 -41.96 10.17
C SER A 10 -29.02 -40.70 10.83
N PHE A 11 -28.55 -39.55 10.44
CA PHE A 11 -29.22 -38.30 10.75
C PHE A 11 -30.53 -38.19 10.00
N SER A 12 -31.63 -37.99 10.75
CA SER A 12 -32.96 -37.88 10.17
C SER A 12 -33.09 -36.68 9.26
N ALA A 13 -33.88 -36.81 8.19
CA ALA A 13 -34.03 -35.78 7.16
C ALA A 13 -34.75 -34.50 7.65
N GLU A 14 -35.26 -34.49 8.87
CA GLU A 14 -36.01 -33.35 9.44
C GLU A 14 -35.15 -32.20 10.00
N GLU A 15 -33.84 -32.38 10.25
CA GLU A 15 -32.98 -31.35 10.81
C GLU A 15 -32.27 -30.45 9.77
N LYS A 16 -32.56 -30.63 8.48
CA LYS A 16 -32.09 -29.68 7.45
C LYS A 16 -33.02 -28.48 7.29
N GLN A 17 -33.46 -27.88 8.38
CA GLN A 17 -33.92 -26.50 8.32
C GLN A 17 -32.69 -25.65 7.92
N LYS A 18 -32.63 -25.30 6.61
CA LYS A 18 -31.58 -24.43 6.07
C LYS A 18 -31.51 -23.19 6.97
N ARG A 19 -30.57 -23.14 7.91
CA ARG A 19 -30.23 -21.90 8.62
C ARG A 19 -29.88 -20.89 7.54
N LYS A 20 -30.81 -19.97 7.23
CA LYS A 20 -30.52 -18.85 6.36
C LYS A 20 -29.33 -18.16 6.99
N ARG A 21 -28.17 -18.16 6.32
CA ARG A 21 -27.04 -17.38 6.77
C ARG A 21 -27.51 -15.93 6.88
N PRO A 22 -27.32 -15.26 8.02
CA PRO A 22 -27.69 -13.87 8.13
C PRO A 22 -26.99 -13.08 7.04
N MET A 23 -27.73 -12.20 6.38
CA MET A 23 -27.12 -11.32 5.36
C MET A 23 -26.01 -10.51 6.01
N PRO A 24 -24.84 -10.40 5.39
CA PRO A 24 -23.75 -9.58 5.90
C PRO A 24 -24.19 -8.10 5.98
N VAL A 25 -23.74 -7.40 6.99
CA VAL A 25 -23.94 -5.96 7.09
C VAL A 25 -23.06 -5.30 6.06
N VAL A 26 -23.66 -4.55 5.14
CA VAL A 26 -22.92 -3.78 4.13
C VAL A 26 -22.43 -2.48 4.79
N SER A 27 -21.13 -2.24 4.72
CA SER A 27 -20.46 -1.04 5.22
C SER A 27 -19.11 -0.85 4.47
N PRO A 28 -18.73 0.38 4.13
CA PRO A 28 -19.55 1.59 4.11
C PRO A 28 -20.59 1.56 2.98
N ILE A 29 -21.65 2.36 3.12
CA ILE A 29 -22.59 2.64 2.03
C ILE A 29 -22.31 4.06 1.54
N ILE A 30 -21.95 4.19 0.28
CA ILE A 30 -21.72 5.48 -0.38
C ILE A 30 -23.02 5.90 -1.09
N HIS A 31 -23.54 7.05 -0.73
CA HIS A 31 -24.76 7.61 -1.32
C HIS A 31 -24.44 8.55 -2.49
N LYS A 32 -25.37 8.71 -3.40
CA LYS A 32 -25.19 9.57 -4.60
C LYS A 32 -24.95 11.05 -4.30
N ASN A 33 -25.37 11.52 -3.13
CA ASN A 33 -25.18 12.89 -2.67
C ASN A 33 -23.85 13.13 -1.93
N GLY A 34 -22.96 12.13 -1.88
CA GLY A 34 -21.68 12.22 -1.18
C GLY A 34 -21.74 11.84 0.30
N ASP A 35 -22.91 11.47 0.82
CA ASP A 35 -23.00 10.95 2.20
C ASP A 35 -22.41 9.54 2.29
N VAL A 36 -21.90 9.19 3.45
CA VAL A 36 -21.33 7.87 3.72
C VAL A 36 -21.92 7.31 5.02
N THR A 37 -22.58 6.15 4.92
CA THR A 37 -23.12 5.46 6.09
C THR A 37 -22.21 4.29 6.49
N PHE A 38 -21.71 4.31 7.72
CA PHE A 38 -20.99 3.22 8.34
C PHE A 38 -21.93 2.38 9.19
N ARG A 39 -21.75 1.05 9.15
CA ARG A 39 -22.63 0.10 9.85
C ARG A 39 -21.85 -1.08 10.39
N ILE A 40 -22.21 -1.54 11.59
CA ILE A 40 -21.65 -2.77 12.17
C ILE A 40 -22.70 -3.46 13.05
N LYS A 41 -22.75 -4.79 13.00
CA LYS A 41 -23.53 -5.58 13.95
C LYS A 41 -22.68 -5.86 15.20
N ALA A 42 -23.07 -5.28 16.35
CA ALA A 42 -22.36 -5.43 17.61
C ALA A 42 -23.38 -5.57 18.75
N PRO A 43 -23.96 -6.78 18.99
CA PRO A 43 -25.08 -6.96 19.93
C PRO A 43 -24.71 -6.71 21.38
N ASN A 44 -23.45 -6.92 21.75
CA ASN A 44 -22.98 -6.77 23.13
C ASN A 44 -22.25 -5.46 23.39
N ALA A 45 -22.10 -4.59 22.38
CA ALA A 45 -21.40 -3.33 22.52
C ALA A 45 -22.22 -2.32 23.33
N VAL A 46 -21.52 -1.57 24.17
CA VAL A 46 -22.06 -0.45 24.95
C VAL A 46 -21.95 0.84 24.15
N GLN A 47 -20.85 1.02 23.40
CA GLN A 47 -20.63 2.16 22.53
C GLN A 47 -19.88 1.76 21.27
N VAL A 48 -20.24 2.40 20.16
CA VAL A 48 -19.55 2.25 18.88
C VAL A 48 -19.32 3.63 18.29
N SER A 49 -18.15 3.84 17.67
CA SER A 49 -17.85 5.07 16.94
C SER A 49 -16.99 4.77 15.70
N VAL A 50 -16.97 5.70 14.74
CA VAL A 50 -16.08 5.69 13.60
C VAL A 50 -15.04 6.79 13.73
N SER A 51 -13.80 6.49 13.36
CA SER A 51 -12.69 7.45 13.27
C SER A 51 -11.99 7.26 11.91
N GLY A 52 -11.54 8.33 11.30
CA GLY A 52 -10.87 8.26 9.99
C GLY A 52 -10.41 9.62 9.52
N GLU A 53 -9.63 9.60 8.42
CA GLU A 53 -8.99 10.80 7.86
C GLU A 53 -10.02 11.81 7.31
N MET A 54 -11.23 11.36 6.96
CA MET A 54 -12.34 12.20 6.54
C MET A 54 -13.08 12.89 7.70
N ILE A 55 -12.75 12.55 8.95
CA ILE A 55 -13.36 13.11 10.16
C ILE A 55 -12.39 14.09 10.80
N GLN A 56 -12.77 15.35 10.85
CA GLN A 56 -12.00 16.37 11.59
C GLN A 56 -12.31 16.29 13.09
N GLY A 57 -11.29 16.02 13.89
CA GLY A 57 -11.40 16.04 15.34
C GLY A 57 -11.66 14.68 15.98
N ARG A 58 -12.74 14.56 16.79
CA ARG A 58 -13.02 13.35 17.59
C ARG A 58 -13.81 12.30 16.80
N PRO A 59 -13.68 11.00 17.17
CA PRO A 59 -14.52 9.95 16.60
C PRO A 59 -16.00 10.30 16.69
N VAL A 60 -16.77 9.95 15.67
CA VAL A 60 -18.21 10.16 15.60
C VAL A 60 -18.93 8.94 16.15
N GLY A 61 -19.81 9.13 17.14
CA GLY A 61 -20.60 8.07 17.75
C GLY A 61 -21.61 7.47 16.77
N MET A 62 -21.84 6.17 16.89
CA MET A 62 -22.84 5.43 16.11
C MET A 62 -24.06 5.16 17.00
N GLU A 63 -25.25 5.16 16.38
CA GLU A 63 -26.52 4.86 17.06
C GLU A 63 -26.88 3.39 16.86
N ARG A 64 -27.37 2.75 17.94
CA ARG A 64 -27.84 1.38 17.91
C ARG A 64 -29.26 1.32 17.38
N GLY A 65 -29.45 0.66 16.25
CA GLY A 65 -30.75 0.44 15.62
C GLY A 65 -31.27 -0.99 15.80
N GLU A 66 -32.18 -1.38 14.94
CA GLU A 66 -32.76 -2.73 14.91
C GLU A 66 -31.71 -3.82 14.65
N ASN A 67 -31.95 -5.02 15.17
CA ASN A 67 -31.09 -6.21 15.01
C ASN A 67 -29.63 -5.99 15.47
N ASP A 68 -29.43 -5.08 16.43
CA ASP A 68 -28.12 -4.75 17.01
C ASP A 68 -27.13 -4.15 15.98
N ILE A 69 -27.66 -3.49 14.95
CA ILE A 69 -26.85 -2.81 13.97
C ILE A 69 -26.63 -1.37 14.43
N TRP A 70 -25.38 -1.03 14.65
CA TRP A 70 -24.94 0.34 14.91
C TRP A 70 -24.69 1.03 13.57
N SER A 71 -25.09 2.30 13.48
CA SER A 71 -24.92 3.09 12.24
C SER A 71 -24.67 4.55 12.52
N VAL A 72 -23.97 5.20 11.59
CA VAL A 72 -23.84 6.66 11.51
C VAL A 72 -23.67 7.05 10.04
N THR A 73 -24.24 8.18 9.66
CA THR A 73 -24.05 8.78 8.34
C THR A 73 -23.22 10.04 8.50
N LEU A 74 -22.13 10.12 7.77
CA LEU A 74 -21.36 11.36 7.58
C LEU A 74 -21.90 12.04 6.33
N GLU A 75 -22.29 13.29 6.46
CA GLU A 75 -22.85 14.08 5.36
C GLU A 75 -21.75 14.73 4.53
N SER A 76 -21.94 14.77 3.21
CA SER A 76 -21.10 15.53 2.27
C SER A 76 -19.60 15.27 2.42
N VAL A 77 -19.22 13.99 2.44
CA VAL A 77 -17.78 13.61 2.46
C VAL A 77 -17.17 13.93 1.10
N ASP A 78 -16.09 14.70 1.09
CA ASP A 78 -15.37 15.03 -0.15
C ASP A 78 -14.83 13.77 -0.85
N PRO A 79 -14.77 13.77 -2.19
CA PRO A 79 -14.11 12.70 -2.93
C PRO A 79 -12.64 12.53 -2.48
N GLY A 80 -12.21 11.27 -2.31
CA GLY A 80 -10.86 10.99 -1.80
C GLY A 80 -10.67 9.53 -1.40
N ILE A 81 -9.47 9.24 -0.90
CA ILE A 81 -9.11 7.93 -0.34
C ILE A 81 -8.77 8.13 1.13
N TYR A 82 -9.51 7.47 2.00
CA TYR A 82 -9.43 7.67 3.44
C TYR A 82 -9.21 6.37 4.18
N GLY A 83 -8.26 6.37 5.11
CA GLY A 83 -8.14 5.33 6.12
C GLY A 83 -9.14 5.58 7.25
N TYR A 84 -9.88 4.54 7.67
CA TYR A 84 -10.80 4.63 8.79
C TYR A 84 -10.83 3.35 9.63
N SER A 85 -11.36 3.46 10.84
CA SER A 85 -11.56 2.33 11.75
C SER A 85 -12.86 2.49 12.53
N LEU A 86 -13.43 1.38 12.95
CA LEU A 86 -14.50 1.35 13.93
C LEU A 86 -13.89 1.14 15.33
N ASN A 87 -14.47 1.80 16.32
CA ASN A 87 -14.12 1.61 17.71
C ASN A 87 -15.31 1.00 18.43
N VAL A 88 -15.14 -0.20 18.97
CA VAL A 88 -16.17 -0.93 19.71
C VAL A 88 -15.69 -1.08 21.15
N ASP A 89 -16.36 -0.43 22.09
CA ASP A 89 -16.02 -0.43 23.53
C ASP A 89 -14.51 -0.16 23.79
N GLY A 90 -13.93 0.78 23.04
CA GLY A 90 -12.51 1.15 23.14
C GLY A 90 -11.55 0.33 22.26
N LEU A 91 -12.00 -0.75 21.65
CA LEU A 91 -11.18 -1.53 20.70
C LEU A 91 -11.28 -0.95 19.31
N LYS A 92 -10.14 -0.60 18.73
CA LYS A 92 -10.04 -0.18 17.32
C LYS A 92 -9.97 -1.40 16.42
N ILE A 93 -10.93 -1.53 15.51
CA ILE A 93 -11.05 -2.65 14.59
C ILE A 93 -11.21 -2.19 13.13
N LEU A 94 -10.89 -3.09 12.20
CA LEU A 94 -11.31 -2.94 10.81
C LEU A 94 -12.83 -3.04 10.71
N ASP A 95 -13.41 -2.40 9.70
CA ASP A 95 -14.82 -2.57 9.36
C ASP A 95 -15.05 -3.97 8.77
N PRO A 96 -15.81 -4.85 9.44
CA PRO A 96 -16.05 -6.21 8.95
C PRO A 96 -16.87 -6.25 7.66
N GLY A 97 -17.59 -5.17 7.33
CA GLY A 97 -18.37 -5.02 6.10
C GLY A 97 -17.55 -4.55 4.91
N ASN A 98 -16.28 -4.14 5.13
CA ASN A 98 -15.40 -3.62 4.10
C ASN A 98 -14.19 -4.55 3.90
N PRO A 99 -14.05 -5.21 2.72
CA PRO A 99 -12.90 -6.06 2.43
C PRO A 99 -11.60 -5.28 2.17
N SER A 100 -11.69 -3.95 1.93
CA SER A 100 -10.54 -3.12 1.59
C SER A 100 -9.85 -2.58 2.84
N SER A 101 -8.57 -2.87 3.00
CA SER A 101 -7.76 -2.34 4.11
C SER A 101 -6.44 -1.79 3.62
N LYS A 102 -5.95 -0.75 4.29
CA LYS A 102 -4.62 -0.19 4.03
C LYS A 102 -3.57 -1.21 4.45
N PRO A 103 -2.65 -1.58 3.55
CA PRO A 103 -1.63 -2.57 3.83
C PRO A 103 -0.53 -1.95 4.70
N MET A 104 -0.84 -1.77 5.96
CA MET A 104 0.06 -1.29 7.00
C MET A 104 0.42 -2.45 7.93
N ARG A 105 1.59 -2.39 8.54
CA ARG A 105 2.00 -3.39 9.52
C ARG A 105 1.13 -3.32 10.77
N THR A 106 0.96 -2.12 11.36
CA THR A 106 0.07 -1.86 12.50
C THR A 106 -0.04 -0.35 12.78
N PRO A 107 -1.20 0.16 13.19
CA PRO A 107 -2.49 -0.50 13.11
C PRO A 107 -3.00 -0.52 11.67
N LYS A 108 -3.78 -1.55 11.31
CA LYS A 108 -4.49 -1.56 10.02
C LYS A 108 -5.72 -0.66 10.08
N THR A 109 -6.06 -0.06 8.93
CA THR A 109 -7.29 0.71 8.74
C THR A 109 -8.06 0.18 7.53
N SER A 110 -9.37 0.28 7.56
CA SER A 110 -10.20 0.06 6.36
C SER A 110 -10.04 1.24 5.40
N ILE A 111 -10.25 1.00 4.11
CA ILE A 111 -10.17 2.04 3.09
C ILE A 111 -11.58 2.46 2.67
N LEU A 112 -11.88 3.75 2.77
CA LEU A 112 -13.00 4.38 2.10
C LEU A 112 -12.45 5.05 0.85
N TYR A 113 -12.98 4.69 -0.33
CA TYR A 113 -12.67 5.34 -1.59
C TYR A 113 -13.95 5.97 -2.16
N LEU A 114 -13.94 7.31 -2.25
CA LEU A 114 -14.98 8.09 -2.91
C LEU A 114 -14.39 8.65 -4.21
N PRO A 115 -14.84 8.15 -5.37
CA PRO A 115 -14.36 8.65 -6.66
C PRO A 115 -14.80 10.10 -6.87
N GLY A 116 -13.95 10.87 -7.56
CA GLY A 116 -14.19 12.25 -7.98
C GLY A 116 -13.62 12.49 -9.37
N ASP A 117 -12.94 13.61 -9.57
CA ASP A 117 -12.17 13.88 -10.80
C ASP A 117 -10.69 14.16 -10.43
N HIS A 118 -10.12 13.23 -9.69
CA HIS A 118 -8.72 13.32 -9.27
C HIS A 118 -7.81 12.52 -10.19
N VAL A 119 -6.52 12.85 -10.17
CA VAL A 119 -5.48 12.12 -10.92
C VAL A 119 -5.34 10.66 -10.45
N PHE A 120 -5.70 10.35 -9.22
CA PHE A 120 -5.65 9.00 -8.66
C PHE A 120 -6.94 8.18 -8.87
N ASP A 121 -7.98 8.74 -9.48
CA ASP A 121 -9.20 8.00 -9.78
C ASP A 121 -9.00 7.07 -10.96
N PHE A 122 -9.71 5.94 -10.95
CA PHE A 122 -9.76 5.05 -12.10
C PHE A 122 -10.48 5.76 -13.26
N LYS A 123 -9.79 5.93 -14.38
CA LYS A 123 -10.31 6.54 -15.61
C LYS A 123 -10.31 5.53 -16.74
N ASP A 124 -11.15 5.72 -17.74
CA ASP A 124 -11.20 4.87 -18.94
C ASP A 124 -10.08 5.28 -19.92
N VAL A 125 -8.86 4.89 -19.56
CA VAL A 125 -7.62 5.08 -20.33
C VAL A 125 -6.87 3.75 -20.44
N PRO A 126 -5.90 3.59 -21.34
CA PRO A 126 -5.04 2.41 -21.32
C PRO A 126 -4.32 2.27 -19.97
N HIS A 127 -4.34 1.05 -19.41
CA HIS A 127 -3.75 0.76 -18.11
C HIS A 127 -2.47 -0.07 -18.22
N GLY A 128 -1.54 0.20 -17.31
CA GLY A 128 -0.38 -0.63 -17.07
C GLY A 128 -0.68 -1.87 -16.23
N THR A 129 0.33 -2.68 -15.97
CA THR A 129 0.21 -3.91 -15.19
C THR A 129 1.08 -3.83 -13.93
N VAL A 130 0.57 -4.34 -12.81
CA VAL A 130 1.34 -4.50 -11.57
C VAL A 130 1.67 -5.97 -11.39
N HIS A 131 2.97 -6.28 -11.36
CA HIS A 131 3.50 -7.62 -11.15
C HIS A 131 4.02 -7.77 -9.72
N LEU A 132 3.95 -8.98 -9.18
CA LEU A 132 4.54 -9.34 -7.88
C LEU A 132 5.63 -10.38 -8.10
N HIS A 133 6.83 -10.11 -7.61
CA HIS A 133 7.96 -11.04 -7.65
C HIS A 133 8.46 -11.33 -6.25
N GLY A 134 8.58 -12.63 -5.92
CA GLY A 134 9.32 -13.11 -4.77
C GLY A 134 10.73 -13.51 -5.20
N TYR A 135 11.73 -13.14 -4.41
CA TYR A 135 13.13 -13.49 -4.66
C TYR A 135 13.89 -13.70 -3.35
N HIS A 136 14.98 -14.44 -3.43
CA HIS A 136 15.94 -14.53 -2.34
C HIS A 136 17.03 -13.48 -2.57
N SER A 137 17.04 -12.44 -1.74
CA SER A 137 18.08 -11.43 -1.74
C SER A 137 19.36 -12.03 -1.13
N LYS A 138 20.29 -12.44 -1.97
CA LYS A 138 21.56 -13.05 -1.54
C LYS A 138 22.42 -12.12 -0.67
N PRO A 139 22.54 -10.80 -1.00
CA PRO A 139 23.40 -9.91 -0.23
C PRO A 139 22.95 -9.70 1.21
N ILE A 140 21.66 -9.82 1.51
CA ILE A 140 21.12 -9.70 2.88
C ILE A 140 20.57 -11.04 3.43
N ASP A 141 20.73 -12.14 2.67
CA ASP A 141 20.31 -13.51 3.00
C ASP A 141 18.84 -13.60 3.46
N ARG A 142 17.91 -13.02 2.70
CA ARG A 142 16.48 -13.00 3.05
C ARG A 142 15.56 -13.17 1.84
N TYR A 143 14.40 -13.79 2.08
CA TYR A 143 13.29 -13.74 1.14
C TYR A 143 12.70 -12.33 1.12
N ARG A 144 12.52 -11.79 -0.08
CA ARG A 144 11.97 -10.46 -0.32
C ARG A 144 10.88 -10.51 -1.39
N GLU A 145 10.04 -9.49 -1.40
CA GLU A 145 9.05 -9.29 -2.44
C GLU A 145 9.15 -7.88 -2.99
N VAL A 146 8.94 -7.75 -4.30
CA VAL A 146 8.84 -6.46 -4.99
C VAL A 146 7.59 -6.43 -5.86
N ARG A 147 6.98 -5.26 -5.97
CA ARG A 147 5.98 -4.99 -6.99
C ARG A 147 6.60 -4.15 -8.09
N VAL A 148 6.29 -4.52 -9.32
CA VAL A 148 6.79 -3.83 -10.49
C VAL A 148 5.59 -3.40 -11.33
N TYR A 149 5.45 -2.10 -11.54
CA TYR A 149 4.49 -1.57 -12.50
C TYR A 149 5.19 -1.42 -13.85
N THR A 150 4.52 -1.89 -14.91
CA THR A 150 4.87 -1.66 -16.31
C THR A 150 3.83 -0.76 -16.97
N PRO A 151 4.24 0.21 -17.80
CA PRO A 151 3.32 1.21 -18.35
C PRO A 151 2.35 0.63 -19.39
N PRO A 152 1.25 1.34 -19.71
CA PRO A 152 0.35 0.95 -20.80
C PRO A 152 1.10 0.67 -22.10
N GLY A 153 0.73 -0.41 -22.80
CA GLY A 153 1.36 -0.82 -24.05
C GLY A 153 2.71 -1.52 -23.90
N TYR A 154 3.19 -1.75 -22.69
CA TYR A 154 4.47 -2.44 -22.44
C TYR A 154 4.55 -3.80 -23.15
N GLU A 155 3.52 -4.63 -23.08
CA GLU A 155 3.53 -6.01 -23.62
C GLU A 155 3.67 -6.06 -25.16
N THR A 156 3.25 -4.99 -25.84
CA THR A 156 3.29 -4.90 -27.31
C THR A 156 4.44 -4.04 -27.84
N SER A 157 5.16 -3.33 -26.96
CA SER A 157 6.32 -2.52 -27.30
C SER A 157 7.62 -3.31 -27.19
N THR A 158 8.61 -2.91 -27.95
CA THR A 158 10.02 -3.35 -27.82
C THR A 158 10.90 -2.30 -27.14
N ASP A 159 10.32 -1.18 -26.75
CA ASP A 159 11.04 -0.07 -26.15
C ASP A 159 11.57 -0.41 -24.76
N HIS A 160 12.63 0.28 -24.37
CA HIS A 160 13.14 0.27 -23.01
C HIS A 160 12.63 1.52 -22.26
N PHE A 161 12.33 1.36 -20.98
CA PHE A 161 11.69 2.38 -20.16
C PHE A 161 12.59 2.79 -18.99
N PRO A 162 12.57 4.08 -18.57
CA PRO A 162 13.27 4.50 -17.37
C PRO A 162 12.70 3.79 -16.12
N LEU A 163 13.50 3.68 -15.09
CA LEU A 163 13.14 3.02 -13.83
C LEU A 163 12.99 4.06 -12.71
N LEU A 164 11.85 4.04 -12.04
CA LEU A 164 11.61 4.72 -10.78
C LEU A 164 11.58 3.68 -9.64
N VAL A 165 12.44 3.85 -8.64
CA VAL A 165 12.34 3.13 -7.36
C VAL A 165 11.47 3.98 -6.42
N LEU A 166 10.33 3.43 -5.96
CA LEU A 166 9.34 4.18 -5.19
C LEU A 166 9.16 3.56 -3.79
N GLN A 167 9.59 4.28 -2.74
CA GLN A 167 9.65 3.83 -1.37
C GLN A 167 8.45 4.31 -0.55
N HIS A 168 7.84 3.42 0.23
CA HIS A 168 6.69 3.71 1.09
C HIS A 168 7.08 4.35 2.43
N GLY A 169 6.10 4.87 3.16
CA GLY A 169 6.28 5.47 4.48
C GLY A 169 6.39 4.43 5.62
N HIS A 170 6.67 4.93 6.83
CA HIS A 170 6.77 4.07 8.02
C HIS A 170 5.48 3.28 8.27
N SER A 171 5.60 2.04 8.70
CA SER A 171 4.51 1.10 8.93
C SER A 171 3.72 0.65 7.69
N ASP A 172 4.04 1.13 6.51
CA ASP A 172 3.47 0.69 5.24
C ASP A 172 4.19 -0.57 4.72
N GLY A 173 3.80 -1.06 3.56
CA GLY A 173 4.44 -2.16 2.84
C GLY A 173 4.57 -1.82 1.35
N GLY A 174 5.26 -2.66 0.58
CA GLY A 174 5.49 -2.43 -0.86
C GLY A 174 4.20 -2.31 -1.69
N GLU A 175 3.08 -2.87 -1.20
CA GLU A 175 1.77 -2.76 -1.83
C GLU A 175 1.02 -1.45 -1.59
N THR A 176 1.46 -0.63 -0.63
CA THR A 176 0.75 0.59 -0.24
C THR A 176 0.61 1.57 -1.39
N TRP A 177 1.64 1.69 -2.23
CA TRP A 177 1.61 2.59 -3.39
C TRP A 177 0.55 2.20 -4.43
N THR A 178 0.21 0.92 -4.56
CA THR A 178 -0.85 0.47 -5.48
C THR A 178 -2.22 0.40 -4.81
N THR A 179 -2.29 -0.13 -3.59
CA THR A 179 -3.57 -0.37 -2.89
C THR A 179 -4.18 0.93 -2.37
N TYR A 180 -3.37 1.81 -1.77
CA TYR A 180 -3.80 3.07 -1.16
C TYR A 180 -3.39 4.30 -1.97
N GLY A 181 -2.11 4.42 -2.33
CA GLY A 181 -1.56 5.57 -3.06
C GLY A 181 -1.95 5.64 -4.54
N LYS A 182 -2.49 4.56 -5.12
CA LYS A 182 -2.94 4.49 -6.51
C LYS A 182 -1.91 4.93 -7.55
N ALA A 183 -0.62 4.75 -7.25
CA ALA A 183 0.47 5.21 -8.11
C ALA A 183 0.37 4.70 -9.55
N HIS A 184 -0.12 3.48 -9.75
CA HIS A 184 -0.36 2.90 -11.08
C HIS A 184 -1.46 3.67 -11.84
N TRP A 185 -2.60 4.02 -11.21
CA TRP A 185 -3.65 4.81 -11.87
C TRP A 185 -3.20 6.25 -12.12
N ILE A 186 -2.44 6.84 -11.18
CA ILE A 186 -1.85 8.17 -11.37
C ILE A 186 -0.96 8.19 -12.62
N LEU A 187 -0.11 7.17 -12.78
CA LEU A 187 0.78 7.06 -13.94
C LEU A 187 -0.01 6.80 -15.22
N ASP A 188 -0.98 5.88 -15.21
CA ASP A 188 -1.83 5.61 -16.37
C ASP A 188 -2.52 6.88 -16.85
N ASN A 189 -3.14 7.65 -15.94
CA ASN A 189 -3.83 8.89 -16.25
C ASN A 189 -2.87 9.95 -16.79
N LEU A 190 -1.71 10.16 -16.12
CA LEU A 190 -0.73 11.16 -16.56
C LEU A 190 -0.06 10.79 -17.89
N ILE A 191 0.18 9.50 -18.14
CA ILE A 191 0.71 9.03 -19.44
C ILE A 191 -0.31 9.27 -20.54
N ALA A 192 -1.59 8.94 -20.30
CA ALA A 192 -2.65 9.20 -21.28
C ALA A 192 -2.85 10.69 -21.58
N GLU A 193 -2.62 11.55 -20.59
CA GLU A 193 -2.66 13.02 -20.74
C GLU A 193 -1.35 13.61 -21.34
N GLY A 194 -0.34 12.79 -21.60
CA GLY A 194 0.98 13.25 -22.10
C GLY A 194 1.78 14.08 -21.06
N LYS A 195 1.43 13.99 -19.77
CA LYS A 195 2.08 14.70 -18.66
C LYS A 195 3.18 13.89 -17.97
N ALA A 196 3.24 12.58 -18.19
CA ALA A 196 4.31 11.71 -17.73
C ALA A 196 4.82 10.84 -18.88
N ASN A 197 6.12 10.60 -18.88
CA ASN A 197 6.71 9.60 -19.77
C ASN A 197 6.38 8.19 -19.25
N PRO A 198 6.12 7.22 -20.14
CA PRO A 198 6.02 5.82 -19.72
C PRO A 198 7.28 5.38 -18.98
N MET A 199 7.11 4.70 -17.84
CA MET A 199 8.20 4.25 -17.00
C MET A 199 7.85 2.95 -16.27
N ILE A 200 8.88 2.19 -15.88
CA ILE A 200 8.78 1.06 -14.97
C ILE A 200 8.92 1.60 -13.54
N VAL A 201 8.10 1.09 -12.61
CA VAL A 201 8.20 1.47 -11.20
C VAL A 201 8.45 0.24 -10.35
N LEU A 202 9.55 0.24 -9.59
CA LEU A 202 9.89 -0.76 -8.59
C LEU A 202 9.45 -0.28 -7.22
N MET A 203 8.60 -1.04 -6.56
CA MET A 203 8.08 -0.79 -5.20
C MET A 203 8.49 -1.95 -4.29
N ALA A 204 9.52 -1.72 -3.47
CA ALA A 204 10.02 -2.67 -2.50
C ALA A 204 9.46 -2.40 -1.10
N ASP A 205 9.47 -3.40 -0.22
CA ASP A 205 9.26 -3.17 1.21
C ASP A 205 10.49 -2.49 1.81
N GLY A 206 10.31 -1.30 2.38
CA GLY A 206 11.36 -0.50 3.01
C GLY A 206 11.81 -1.00 4.38
N HIS A 207 11.34 -2.15 4.83
CA HIS A 207 11.71 -2.78 6.10
C HIS A 207 12.38 -4.14 5.84
N PRO A 208 13.64 -4.18 5.37
CA PRO A 208 14.35 -5.43 5.15
C PRO A 208 14.63 -6.19 6.45
N ILE A 209 14.81 -5.51 7.58
CA ILE A 209 15.02 -6.14 8.88
C ILE A 209 13.67 -6.37 9.57
N PRO A 210 13.18 -7.63 9.70
CA PRO A 210 11.87 -7.91 10.28
C PRO A 210 11.71 -7.45 11.73
N GLU A 211 12.78 -7.53 12.50
CA GLU A 211 12.83 -7.17 13.92
C GLU A 211 12.84 -5.66 14.14
N SER A 212 13.14 -4.89 13.10
CA SER A 212 13.23 -3.43 13.14
C SER A 212 11.89 -2.73 12.99
N PHE A 213 10.78 -3.45 13.13
CA PHE A 213 9.46 -2.82 13.12
C PHE A 213 9.40 -1.70 14.18
N GLY A 214 9.26 -0.46 13.75
CA GLY A 214 9.47 0.73 14.57
C GLY A 214 10.85 1.38 14.37
N ASN A 215 11.82 0.65 13.84
CA ASN A 215 13.21 1.10 13.57
C ASN A 215 13.53 1.25 12.08
N GLY A 216 12.51 1.32 11.21
CA GLY A 216 12.70 1.43 9.77
C GLY A 216 13.44 2.70 9.32
N ARG A 217 13.68 3.64 10.24
CA ARG A 217 14.50 4.84 10.02
C ARG A 217 15.94 4.69 10.51
N SER A 218 16.29 3.54 11.08
CA SER A 218 17.65 3.33 11.57
C SER A 218 18.66 3.26 10.40
N PRO A 219 19.91 3.65 10.64
CA PRO A 219 20.98 3.50 9.66
C PRO A 219 21.10 2.06 9.15
N GLU A 220 21.04 1.06 10.04
CA GLU A 220 21.16 -0.36 9.70
C GLU A 220 20.05 -0.81 8.75
N ASN A 221 18.79 -0.37 8.99
CA ASN A 221 17.67 -0.69 8.10
C ASN A 221 17.85 -0.04 6.72
N THR A 222 18.36 1.19 6.69
CA THR A 222 18.62 1.92 5.45
C THR A 222 19.76 1.29 4.66
N ASP A 223 20.82 0.83 5.32
CA ASP A 223 21.96 0.16 4.69
C ASP A 223 21.59 -1.21 4.12
N GLU A 224 20.81 -2.02 4.87
CA GLU A 224 20.30 -3.27 4.32
C GLU A 224 19.34 -3.05 3.15
N LEU A 225 18.49 -2.03 3.22
CA LEU A 225 17.62 -1.67 2.10
C LEU A 225 18.43 -1.23 0.88
N ARG A 226 19.46 -0.40 1.08
CA ARG A 226 20.38 0.02 0.02
C ARG A 226 21.03 -1.20 -0.64
N THR A 227 21.58 -2.09 0.16
CA THR A 227 22.22 -3.32 -0.31
C THR A 227 21.26 -4.20 -1.11
N ASP A 228 20.03 -4.42 -0.59
CA ASP A 228 18.99 -5.17 -1.30
C ASP A 228 18.60 -4.50 -2.64
N LEU A 229 18.38 -3.19 -2.63
CA LEU A 229 17.98 -2.46 -3.84
C LEU A 229 19.04 -2.51 -4.92
N ILE A 230 20.32 -2.21 -4.56
CA ILE A 230 21.41 -2.06 -5.52
C ILE A 230 21.91 -3.41 -6.03
N GLU A 231 22.00 -4.42 -5.15
CA GLU A 231 22.66 -5.68 -5.48
C GLU A 231 21.69 -6.83 -5.82
N ALA A 232 20.39 -6.65 -5.54
CA ALA A 232 19.40 -7.69 -5.79
C ALA A 232 18.14 -7.19 -6.55
N ALA A 233 17.40 -6.21 -6.02
CA ALA A 233 16.10 -5.84 -6.56
C ALA A 233 16.18 -5.14 -7.92
N ILE A 234 17.08 -4.16 -8.08
CA ILE A 234 17.28 -3.47 -9.38
C ILE A 234 17.82 -4.45 -10.43
N PRO A 235 18.87 -5.25 -10.16
CA PRO A 235 19.32 -6.29 -11.10
C PRO A 235 18.21 -7.26 -11.51
N LEU A 236 17.37 -7.72 -10.58
CA LEU A 236 16.23 -8.59 -10.88
C LEU A 236 15.26 -7.91 -11.86
N VAL A 237 14.94 -6.63 -11.63
CA VAL A 237 14.02 -5.89 -12.51
C VAL A 237 14.65 -5.64 -13.88
N GLU A 238 15.96 -5.41 -13.95
CA GLU A 238 16.68 -5.25 -15.23
C GLU A 238 16.81 -6.55 -16.03
N GLU A 239 16.85 -7.69 -15.34
CA GLU A 239 16.82 -9.01 -15.98
C GLU A 239 15.43 -9.33 -16.55
N LEU A 240 14.37 -9.01 -15.80
CA LEU A 240 13.00 -9.39 -16.17
C LEU A 240 12.31 -8.41 -17.10
N TYR A 241 12.73 -7.14 -17.11
CA TYR A 241 12.03 -6.06 -17.80
C TYR A 241 12.98 -5.22 -18.69
N ARG A 242 12.41 -4.58 -19.70
CA ARG A 242 13.12 -3.69 -20.61
C ARG A 242 13.41 -2.33 -19.97
N VAL A 243 14.32 -2.32 -19.01
CA VAL A 243 14.79 -1.09 -18.34
C VAL A 243 15.83 -0.40 -19.21
N LYS A 244 15.71 0.92 -19.37
CA LYS A 244 16.74 1.75 -19.99
C LYS A 244 18.00 1.78 -19.13
N PRO A 245 19.18 1.43 -19.68
CA PRO A 245 20.41 1.43 -18.91
C PRO A 245 20.91 2.83 -18.55
N GLY A 246 21.72 2.89 -17.51
CA GLY A 246 22.46 4.09 -17.10
C GLY A 246 21.69 4.98 -16.11
N ARG A 247 22.46 5.72 -15.30
CA ARG A 247 21.95 6.54 -14.20
C ARG A 247 20.91 7.58 -14.61
N LEU A 248 21.06 8.19 -15.79
CA LEU A 248 20.15 9.23 -16.31
C LEU A 248 18.70 8.71 -16.54
N ASN A 249 18.55 7.41 -16.55
CA ASN A 249 17.25 6.73 -16.71
C ASN A 249 16.75 6.11 -15.39
N ARG A 250 17.39 6.39 -14.24
CA ARG A 250 16.96 5.89 -12.93
C ARG A 250 16.71 7.03 -11.95
N ALA A 251 15.59 6.90 -11.25
CA ALA A 251 15.22 7.77 -10.14
C ALA A 251 14.86 6.97 -8.91
N ILE A 252 15.04 7.56 -7.73
CA ILE A 252 14.53 7.04 -6.47
C ILE A 252 13.66 8.10 -5.82
N ALA A 253 12.48 7.71 -5.34
CA ALA A 253 11.57 8.63 -4.65
C ALA A 253 10.84 7.92 -3.52
N GLY A 254 10.34 8.68 -2.53
CA GLY A 254 9.57 8.08 -1.45
C GLY A 254 8.92 9.07 -0.51
N LEU A 255 8.01 8.54 0.31
CA LEU A 255 7.21 9.28 1.27
C LEU A 255 7.73 9.09 2.70
N SER A 256 7.89 10.16 3.47
CA SER A 256 8.22 10.14 4.91
C SER A 256 9.51 9.32 5.19
N MET A 257 9.43 8.15 5.80
CA MET A 257 10.54 7.20 5.93
C MET A 257 11.14 6.84 4.56
N GLY A 258 10.30 6.57 3.56
CA GLY A 258 10.76 6.31 2.19
C GLY A 258 11.43 7.52 1.56
N GLY A 259 11.06 8.75 1.96
CA GLY A 259 11.76 9.95 1.58
C GLY A 259 13.16 10.05 2.21
N LEU A 260 13.30 9.66 3.49
CA LEU A 260 14.60 9.50 4.15
C LEU A 260 15.47 8.47 3.42
N HIS A 261 14.91 7.28 3.13
CA HIS A 261 15.63 6.25 2.36
C HIS A 261 16.06 6.77 0.99
N SER A 262 15.15 7.47 0.29
CA SER A 262 15.46 8.03 -1.04
C SER A 262 16.57 9.07 -1.00
N LEU A 263 16.57 9.95 -0.01
CA LEU A 263 17.67 10.93 0.18
C LEU A 263 18.97 10.23 0.53
N THR A 264 18.97 9.34 1.54
CA THR A 264 20.19 8.68 1.99
C THR A 264 20.79 7.78 0.89
N ILE A 265 19.97 6.92 0.31
CA ILE A 265 20.43 5.98 -0.72
C ILE A 265 20.78 6.74 -2.00
N GLY A 266 19.91 7.63 -2.46
CA GLY A 266 20.13 8.35 -3.72
C GLY A 266 21.37 9.23 -3.73
N LEU A 267 21.70 9.88 -2.60
CA LEU A 267 22.91 10.69 -2.46
C LEU A 267 24.19 9.83 -2.35
N ASN A 268 24.11 8.65 -1.74
CA ASN A 268 25.26 7.75 -1.65
C ASN A 268 25.44 6.88 -2.91
N GLU A 269 24.46 6.83 -3.81
CA GLU A 269 24.47 6.02 -5.03
C GLU A 269 24.31 6.88 -6.30
N LEU A 270 25.07 7.99 -6.39
CA LEU A 270 25.02 8.93 -7.51
C LEU A 270 25.37 8.30 -8.86
N ASN A 271 26.12 7.20 -8.87
CA ASN A 271 26.38 6.41 -10.09
C ASN A 271 25.18 5.58 -10.56
N THR A 272 24.20 5.36 -9.68
CA THR A 272 22.99 4.58 -9.96
C THR A 272 21.80 5.46 -10.27
N PHE A 273 21.62 6.57 -9.53
CA PHE A 273 20.46 7.47 -9.65
C PHE A 273 20.86 8.86 -10.12
N ALA A 274 20.11 9.42 -11.07
CA ALA A 274 20.25 10.82 -11.50
C ALA A 274 19.23 11.75 -10.85
N SER A 275 18.12 11.20 -10.33
CA SER A 275 17.04 12.00 -9.75
C SER A 275 16.58 11.42 -8.42
N ILE A 276 16.33 12.29 -7.46
CA ILE A 276 15.86 11.95 -6.12
C ILE A 276 14.60 12.74 -5.81
N GLY A 277 13.53 12.06 -5.39
CA GLY A 277 12.28 12.65 -4.93
C GLY A 277 12.02 12.34 -3.46
N ALA A 278 11.71 13.36 -2.65
CA ALA A 278 11.44 13.19 -1.23
C ALA A 278 10.15 13.90 -0.83
N PHE A 279 9.10 13.12 -0.52
CA PHE A 279 7.78 13.63 -0.16
C PHE A 279 7.63 13.61 1.36
N SER A 280 7.44 14.77 2.00
CA SER A 280 7.31 14.89 3.46
C SER A 280 8.35 14.07 4.22
N ALA A 281 9.59 14.10 3.73
CA ALA A 281 10.67 13.23 4.18
C ALA A 281 11.11 13.53 5.62
N ALA A 282 11.50 12.49 6.35
CA ALA A 282 12.37 12.67 7.50
C ALA A 282 13.78 13.05 7.01
N THR A 283 14.46 13.92 7.76
CA THR A 283 15.79 14.40 7.40
C THR A 283 16.84 13.31 7.67
N PRO A 284 17.73 13.00 6.70
CA PRO A 284 18.88 12.15 6.97
C PRO A 284 19.83 12.77 8.00
N GLU A 285 20.52 11.94 8.76
CA GLU A 285 21.68 12.37 9.53
C GLU A 285 22.78 12.84 8.58
N LEU A 286 23.46 13.96 8.92
CA LEU A 286 24.50 14.52 8.04
C LEU A 286 25.66 13.54 7.79
N GLU A 287 25.98 12.71 8.78
CA GLU A 287 27.01 11.68 8.67
C GLU A 287 26.65 10.63 7.61
N ALA A 288 25.35 10.27 7.50
CA ALA A 288 24.85 9.30 6.54
C ALA A 288 24.95 9.75 5.07
N ILE A 289 25.15 11.05 4.81
CA ILE A 289 25.26 11.64 3.47
C ILE A 289 26.54 12.48 3.31
N SER A 290 27.49 12.38 4.24
CA SER A 290 28.69 13.24 4.30
C SER A 290 29.59 13.10 3.08
N GLU A 291 29.70 11.89 2.52
CA GLU A 291 30.51 11.65 1.33
C GLU A 291 29.94 12.38 0.10
N ALA A 292 28.63 12.34 -0.10
CA ALA A 292 27.94 13.07 -1.17
C ALA A 292 28.12 14.59 -1.02
N LEU A 293 28.04 15.11 0.21
CA LEU A 293 28.20 16.54 0.47
C LEU A 293 29.65 17.03 0.29
N SER A 294 30.64 16.15 0.46
CA SER A 294 32.05 16.47 0.26
C SER A 294 32.51 16.38 -1.19
N SER A 295 31.68 15.89 -2.11
CA SER A 295 32.00 15.73 -3.53
C SER A 295 31.01 16.50 -4.44
N PRO A 296 31.00 17.86 -4.39
CA PRO A 296 30.01 18.66 -5.11
C PRO A 296 30.01 18.48 -6.63
N SER A 297 31.12 18.02 -7.21
CA SER A 297 31.24 17.80 -8.67
C SER A 297 30.39 16.62 -9.16
N GLN A 298 29.97 15.70 -8.27
CA GLN A 298 29.11 14.58 -8.62
C GLN A 298 27.61 14.90 -8.53
N THR A 299 27.27 16.02 -7.88
CA THR A 299 25.88 16.45 -7.68
C THR A 299 25.39 17.46 -8.73
N ASN A 300 26.27 17.98 -9.59
CA ASN A 300 25.96 19.01 -10.58
C ASN A 300 25.87 18.50 -12.04
N ASP A 301 26.05 17.21 -12.28
CA ASP A 301 25.84 16.52 -13.56
C ASP A 301 24.52 15.73 -13.54
#